data_4ec9f79e0131f2f6134d0a23293c32f8
#
_entry.id   4ec9f79e0131f2f6134d0a23293c32f8
#
_cell.length_a   1.000
_cell.length_b   1.000
_cell.length_c   1.000
_cell.angle_alpha   90.00
_cell.angle_beta   90.00
_cell.angle_gamma   90.00
#
_symmetry.space_group_name_H-M   'P 1'
#
loop_
_entity.id
_entity.type
_entity.pdbx_description
1 polymer ?
#
loop_
_entity_poly.entity_id
_entity_poly.type
_entity_poly.pdbx_seq_one_letter_code
_entity_poly.pdbx_strand_id
1 'polypeptide(L)'
;MVHNGNSGEANNKLNKLFWKTIWRLNVTNQAKSFAWCASKNIIPTKANLYHQKVIDNPTYESCSSRAESSSHVLWDCEKAQEIWKLSHIPFDVHGANFLEFVDLLWHLKFKQRKGDDLLELVVMVAWCLWFNRNEARLGKARPLGLLFCRRHDTC
;
A
#
# COMPACT_ATOMS: atom_id res chain seq x y z
N MET A 1 20.83 -32.47 20.39
CA MET A 1 20.99 -31.89 19.04
C MET A 1 19.62 -31.87 18.41
N VAL A 2 19.00 -30.71 18.34
CA VAL A 2 17.60 -30.53 17.88
C VAL A 2 17.63 -29.71 16.59
N HIS A 3 17.02 -30.28 15.57
CA HIS A 3 16.90 -29.74 14.21
C HIS A 3 16.26 -28.35 14.14
N ASN A 4 17.02 -27.34 13.82
CA ASN A 4 16.55 -25.98 13.51
C ASN A 4 16.48 -25.70 11.98
N GLY A 5 16.31 -26.73 11.17
CA GLY A 5 16.32 -26.61 9.71
C GLY A 5 14.97 -26.29 9.06
N ASN A 6 13.84 -26.43 9.77
CA ASN A 6 12.52 -26.46 9.11
C ASN A 6 11.79 -25.11 9.05
N SER A 7 12.15 -24.14 9.89
CA SER A 7 11.46 -22.83 9.91
C SER A 7 11.90 -21.89 8.77
N GLY A 8 13.14 -21.96 8.37
CA GLY A 8 13.67 -21.11 7.28
C GLY A 8 13.15 -21.51 5.89
N GLU A 9 13.00 -22.81 5.63
CA GLU A 9 12.45 -23.30 4.36
C GLU A 9 10.95 -23.00 4.23
N ALA A 10 10.18 -23.18 5.32
CA ALA A 10 8.77 -22.86 5.34
C ALA A 10 8.52 -21.36 5.09
N ASN A 11 9.28 -20.48 5.74
CA ASN A 11 9.21 -19.03 5.52
C ASN A 11 9.58 -18.63 4.07
N ASN A 12 10.58 -19.27 3.49
CA ASN A 12 10.98 -18.99 2.12
C ASN A 12 9.89 -19.42 1.12
N LYS A 13 9.25 -20.58 1.36
CA LYS A 13 8.15 -21.09 0.53
C LYS A 13 6.91 -20.18 0.61
N LEU A 14 6.54 -19.73 1.81
CA LEU A 14 5.43 -18.79 2.01
C LEU A 14 5.72 -17.45 1.34
N ASN A 15 6.92 -16.93 1.45
CA ASN A 15 7.33 -15.68 0.81
C ASN A 15 7.26 -15.77 -0.72
N LYS A 16 7.72 -16.87 -1.30
CA LYS A 16 7.58 -17.11 -2.75
C LYS A 16 6.11 -17.19 -3.17
N LEU A 17 5.27 -17.87 -2.39
CA LEU A 17 3.83 -17.96 -2.67
C LEU A 17 3.16 -16.59 -2.60
N PHE A 18 3.48 -15.79 -1.60
CA PHE A 18 2.98 -14.44 -1.44
C PHE A 18 3.28 -13.57 -2.68
N TRP A 19 4.54 -13.49 -3.08
CA TRP A 19 4.93 -12.70 -4.25
C TRP A 19 4.30 -13.23 -5.54
N LYS A 20 4.22 -14.55 -5.70
CA LYS A 20 3.51 -15.16 -6.84
C LYS A 20 2.05 -14.73 -6.88
N THR A 21 1.38 -14.60 -5.73
CA THR A 21 0.02 -14.09 -5.65
C THR A 21 -0.04 -12.63 -6.09
N ILE A 22 0.80 -11.75 -5.54
CA ILE A 22 0.82 -10.32 -5.88
C ILE A 22 0.99 -10.11 -7.39
N TRP A 23 1.90 -10.86 -8.03
CA TRP A 23 2.12 -10.74 -9.48
C TRP A 23 1.00 -11.33 -10.34
N ARG A 24 0.12 -12.15 -9.75
CA ARG A 24 -1.05 -12.73 -10.44
C ARG A 24 -2.34 -11.94 -10.27
N LEU A 25 -2.38 -10.96 -9.39
CA LEU A 25 -3.56 -10.13 -9.19
C LEU A 25 -4.04 -9.52 -10.51
N ASN A 26 -5.35 -9.42 -10.68
CA ASN A 26 -5.97 -8.78 -11.83
C ASN A 26 -6.03 -7.25 -11.67
N VAL A 27 -4.85 -6.65 -11.55
CA VAL A 27 -4.65 -5.21 -11.45
C VAL A 27 -3.58 -4.76 -12.45
N THR A 28 -3.46 -3.45 -12.66
CA THR A 28 -2.45 -2.93 -13.60
C THR A 28 -1.03 -3.27 -13.17
N ASN A 29 -0.10 -3.40 -14.12
CA ASN A 29 1.31 -3.65 -13.82
C ASN A 29 1.93 -2.55 -12.97
N GLN A 30 1.47 -1.32 -13.11
CA GLN A 30 1.89 -0.19 -12.27
C GLN A 30 1.49 -0.39 -10.81
N ALA A 31 0.26 -0.85 -10.56
CA ALA A 31 -0.21 -1.16 -9.21
C ALA A 31 0.56 -2.35 -8.59
N LYS A 32 0.90 -3.38 -9.36
CA LYS A 32 1.76 -4.49 -8.91
C LYS A 32 3.16 -4.02 -8.53
N SER A 33 3.78 -3.23 -9.40
CA SER A 33 5.11 -2.65 -9.14
C SER A 33 5.10 -1.75 -7.90
N PHE A 34 4.06 -0.93 -7.76
CA PHE A 34 3.85 -0.11 -6.58
C PHE A 34 3.71 -0.98 -5.31
N ALA A 35 2.87 -2.02 -5.34
CA ALA A 35 2.69 -2.92 -4.20
C ALA A 35 4.02 -3.55 -3.75
N TRP A 36 4.86 -3.95 -4.71
CA TRP A 36 6.20 -4.45 -4.43
C TRP A 36 7.10 -3.38 -3.79
N CYS A 37 7.18 -2.18 -4.39
CA CYS A 37 7.99 -1.08 -3.86
C CYS A 37 7.52 -0.62 -2.48
N ALA A 38 6.20 -0.50 -2.27
CA ALA A 38 5.62 -0.13 -0.98
C ALA A 38 5.90 -1.19 0.10
N SER A 39 5.80 -2.47 -0.26
CA SER A 39 6.13 -3.59 0.63
C SER A 39 7.60 -3.68 1.00
N LYS A 40 8.49 -3.11 0.20
CA LYS A 40 9.92 -2.97 0.50
C LYS A 40 10.27 -1.64 1.15
N ASN A 41 9.27 -0.78 1.37
CA ASN A 41 9.44 0.58 1.88
C ASN A 41 10.45 1.42 1.06
N ILE A 42 10.48 1.21 -0.26
CA ILE A 42 11.39 1.92 -1.19
C ILE A 42 10.66 2.94 -2.07
N ILE A 43 9.36 3.18 -1.84
CA ILE A 43 8.66 4.28 -2.50
C ILE A 43 9.26 5.62 -2.05
N PRO A 44 9.41 6.62 -2.96
CA PRO A 44 10.07 7.88 -2.66
C PRO A 44 9.18 8.83 -1.86
N THR A 45 8.85 8.44 -0.63
CA THR A 45 8.21 9.31 0.34
C THR A 45 9.20 10.39 0.81
N LYS A 46 8.69 11.51 1.31
CA LYS A 46 9.58 12.54 1.88
C LYS A 46 10.39 12.01 3.07
N ALA A 47 9.83 11.13 3.88
CA ALA A 47 10.58 10.50 4.97
C ALA A 47 11.77 9.69 4.44
N ASN A 48 11.56 8.86 3.40
CA ASN A 48 12.64 8.08 2.78
C ASN A 48 13.69 8.98 2.12
N LEU A 49 13.27 10.03 1.42
CA LEU A 49 14.18 11.00 0.80
C LEU A 49 14.96 11.81 1.83
N TYR A 50 14.33 12.17 2.95
CA TYR A 50 14.98 12.83 4.08
C TYR A 50 16.06 11.94 4.73
N HIS A 51 15.75 10.67 4.96
CA HIS A 51 16.73 9.70 5.47
C HIS A 51 17.92 9.52 4.52
N GLN A 52 17.68 9.64 3.20
CA GLN A 52 18.73 9.60 2.17
C GLN A 52 19.46 10.95 1.99
N LYS A 53 19.12 11.96 2.80
CA LYS A 53 19.68 13.33 2.70
C LYS A 53 19.47 13.99 1.32
N VAL A 54 18.39 13.65 0.64
CA VAL A 54 17.99 14.25 -0.66
C VAL A 54 17.19 15.51 -0.45
N ILE A 55 16.42 15.59 0.64
CA ILE A 55 15.62 16.76 1.04
C ILE A 55 15.80 17.06 2.53
N ASP A 56 15.51 18.30 2.91
CA ASP A 56 15.67 18.78 4.30
C ASP A 56 14.39 18.76 5.12
N ASN A 57 13.22 18.62 4.48
CA ASN A 57 11.94 18.65 5.16
C ASN A 57 11.09 17.41 4.82
N PRO A 58 10.85 16.52 5.79
CA PRO A 58 10.05 15.32 5.59
C PRO A 58 8.53 15.54 5.71
N THR A 59 8.05 16.76 6.02
CA THR A 59 6.63 17.04 6.30
C THR A 59 5.75 16.76 5.09
N TYR A 60 4.61 16.09 5.32
CA TYR A 60 3.62 15.81 4.29
C TYR A 60 2.81 17.06 3.96
N GLU A 61 2.88 17.54 2.73
CA GLU A 61 2.25 18.79 2.29
C GLU A 61 0.71 18.74 2.37
N SER A 62 0.11 17.57 2.17
CA SER A 62 -1.34 17.46 2.15
C SER A 62 -2.01 17.67 3.51
N CYS A 63 -1.37 17.36 4.61
CA CYS A 63 -1.91 17.55 5.96
C CYS A 63 -1.04 18.46 6.85
N SER A 64 0.22 18.69 6.47
CA SER A 64 1.19 19.55 7.17
C SER A 64 1.42 19.18 8.65
N SER A 65 0.97 18.00 9.09
CA SER A 65 0.98 17.62 10.50
C SER A 65 2.08 16.64 10.88
N ARG A 66 2.52 15.80 9.94
CA ARG A 66 3.47 14.70 10.20
C ARG A 66 4.43 14.52 9.04
N ALA A 67 5.50 13.74 9.30
CA ALA A 67 6.39 13.27 8.24
C ALA A 67 5.63 12.38 7.24
N GLU A 68 5.96 12.52 5.97
CA GLU A 68 5.39 11.71 4.89
C GLU A 68 6.06 10.33 4.85
N SER A 69 5.64 9.44 5.74
CA SER A 69 6.00 8.01 5.71
C SER A 69 5.04 7.23 4.81
N SER A 70 5.41 6.01 4.44
CA SER A 70 4.54 5.12 3.68
C SER A 70 3.22 4.84 4.41
N SER A 71 3.27 4.56 5.72
CA SER A 71 2.08 4.37 6.54
C SER A 71 1.20 5.62 6.57
N HIS A 72 1.80 6.80 6.75
CA HIS A 72 1.03 8.03 6.79
C HIS A 72 0.29 8.31 5.49
N VAL A 73 0.96 8.19 4.34
CA VAL A 73 0.35 8.42 3.02
C VAL A 73 -0.73 7.39 2.71
N LEU A 74 -0.51 6.13 3.07
CA LEU A 74 -1.37 5.03 2.61
C LEU A 74 -2.55 4.76 3.53
N TRP A 75 -2.47 5.06 4.85
CA TRP A 75 -3.60 4.78 5.77
C TRP A 75 -3.75 5.71 6.98
N ASP A 76 -2.69 6.33 7.52
CA ASP A 76 -2.81 7.13 8.76
C ASP A 76 -3.33 8.55 8.52
N CYS A 77 -3.12 9.12 7.33
CA CYS A 77 -3.60 10.45 7.00
C CYS A 77 -5.13 10.48 6.91
N GLU A 78 -5.76 11.54 7.43
CA GLU A 78 -7.23 11.72 7.37
C GLU A 78 -7.77 11.55 5.94
N LYS A 79 -7.06 12.10 4.93
CA LYS A 79 -7.45 11.94 3.53
C LYS A 79 -7.39 10.48 3.05
N ALA A 80 -6.39 9.72 3.50
CA ALA A 80 -6.32 8.29 3.22
C ALA A 80 -7.48 7.55 3.87
N GLN A 81 -7.79 7.89 5.12
CA GLN A 81 -8.89 7.31 5.87
C GLN A 81 -10.26 7.52 5.20
N GLU A 82 -10.51 8.71 4.68
CA GLU A 82 -11.73 9.01 3.92
C GLU A 82 -11.85 8.09 2.69
N ILE A 83 -10.77 7.88 1.97
CA ILE A 83 -10.75 7.00 0.80
C ILE A 83 -10.98 5.54 1.18
N TRP A 84 -10.37 5.06 2.26
CA TRP A 84 -10.63 3.72 2.76
C TRP A 84 -12.10 3.52 3.15
N LYS A 85 -12.72 4.50 3.81
CA LYS A 85 -14.16 4.47 4.12
C LYS A 85 -15.04 4.41 2.86
N LEU A 86 -14.71 5.23 1.85
CA LEU A 86 -15.44 5.24 0.57
C LEU A 86 -15.25 3.97 -0.26
N SER A 87 -14.17 3.24 -0.04
CA SER A 87 -13.91 1.99 -0.78
C SER A 87 -14.81 0.83 -0.37
N HIS A 88 -15.57 0.97 0.72
CA HIS A 88 -16.44 -0.07 1.29
C HIS A 88 -15.73 -1.41 1.52
N ILE A 89 -14.43 -1.37 1.79
CA ILE A 89 -13.67 -2.57 2.13
C ILE A 89 -14.18 -3.12 3.46
N PRO A 90 -14.60 -4.41 3.51
CA PRO A 90 -15.16 -5.01 4.72
C PRO A 90 -14.06 -5.37 5.73
N PHE A 91 -13.16 -4.44 5.99
CA PHE A 91 -12.01 -4.60 6.85
C PHE A 91 -11.53 -3.24 7.35
N ASP A 92 -11.37 -3.10 8.64
CA ASP A 92 -10.82 -1.90 9.23
C ASP A 92 -9.29 -1.89 9.11
N VAL A 93 -8.82 -1.20 8.08
CA VAL A 93 -7.38 -1.02 7.82
C VAL A 93 -6.72 -0.25 8.97
N HIS A 94 -7.48 0.61 9.66
CA HIS A 94 -7.00 1.42 10.78
C HIS A 94 -6.88 0.66 12.08
N GLY A 95 -7.92 -0.10 12.44
CA GLY A 95 -8.00 -0.80 13.71
C GLY A 95 -6.96 -1.92 13.86
N ALA A 96 -6.39 -2.37 12.77
CA ALA A 96 -5.43 -3.47 12.76
C ALA A 96 -3.97 -3.06 13.02
N ASN A 97 -3.68 -1.76 13.09
CA ASN A 97 -2.36 -1.21 13.49
C ASN A 97 -1.16 -1.78 12.72
N PHE A 98 -1.28 -1.94 11.40
CA PHE A 98 -0.16 -2.40 10.57
C PHE A 98 0.95 -1.35 10.52
N LEU A 99 2.18 -1.76 10.76
CA LEU A 99 3.36 -0.89 10.70
C LEU A 99 3.83 -0.70 9.26
N GLU A 100 3.77 -1.75 8.46
CA GLU A 100 4.23 -1.75 7.08
C GLU A 100 3.15 -2.26 6.12
N PHE A 101 3.22 -1.80 4.86
CA PHE A 101 2.26 -2.20 3.84
C PHE A 101 2.28 -3.71 3.57
N VAL A 102 3.44 -4.34 3.67
CA VAL A 102 3.58 -5.79 3.51
C VAL A 102 2.79 -6.56 4.56
N ASP A 103 2.72 -6.06 5.81
CA ASP A 103 1.98 -6.72 6.90
C ASP A 103 0.49 -6.76 6.61
N LEU A 104 -0.06 -5.67 6.07
CA LEU A 104 -1.45 -5.61 5.62
C LEU A 104 -1.73 -6.66 4.53
N LEU A 105 -0.90 -6.71 3.50
CA LEU A 105 -1.09 -7.66 2.40
C LEU A 105 -0.95 -9.12 2.85
N TRP A 106 0.00 -9.42 3.74
CA TRP A 106 0.15 -10.74 4.37
C TRP A 106 -1.08 -11.13 5.18
N HIS A 107 -1.58 -10.22 5.99
CA HIS A 107 -2.77 -10.45 6.78
C HIS A 107 -3.97 -10.80 5.91
N LEU A 108 -4.20 -10.04 4.85
CA LEU A 108 -5.29 -10.29 3.90
C LEU A 108 -5.14 -11.64 3.21
N LYS A 109 -3.94 -11.99 2.76
CA LYS A 109 -3.71 -13.23 2.05
C LYS A 109 -3.84 -14.47 2.93
N PHE A 110 -3.24 -14.45 4.11
CA PHE A 110 -3.08 -15.68 4.90
C PHE A 110 -3.99 -15.80 6.13
N LYS A 111 -4.41 -14.68 6.71
CA LYS A 111 -5.27 -14.70 7.91
C LYS A 111 -6.75 -14.55 7.60
N GLN A 112 -7.12 -13.66 6.71
CA GLN A 112 -8.54 -13.45 6.40
C GLN A 112 -9.13 -14.47 5.44
N ARG A 113 -8.31 -15.23 4.72
CA ARG A 113 -8.74 -16.25 3.74
C ARG A 113 -9.85 -15.79 2.79
N LYS A 114 -9.99 -14.48 2.62
CA LYS A 114 -10.85 -13.90 1.60
C LYS A 114 -10.13 -14.01 0.26
N GLY A 115 -10.89 -14.15 -0.81
CA GLY A 115 -10.35 -14.31 -2.16
C GLY A 115 -9.39 -13.20 -2.56
N ASP A 116 -8.70 -13.38 -3.67
CA ASP A 116 -7.73 -12.40 -4.19
C ASP A 116 -8.41 -11.07 -4.55
N ASP A 117 -9.74 -11.02 -4.75
CA ASP A 117 -10.51 -9.81 -5.03
C ASP A 117 -10.35 -8.70 -3.98
N LEU A 118 -10.31 -9.07 -2.68
CA LEU A 118 -10.07 -8.11 -1.62
C LEU A 118 -8.64 -7.57 -1.67
N LEU A 119 -7.69 -8.44 -1.97
CA LEU A 119 -6.29 -8.06 -2.12
C LEU A 119 -6.09 -7.12 -3.32
N GLU A 120 -6.77 -7.39 -4.44
CA GLU A 120 -6.79 -6.52 -5.63
C GLU A 120 -7.35 -5.15 -5.29
N LEU A 121 -8.47 -5.10 -4.57
CA LEU A 121 -9.09 -3.86 -4.15
C LEU A 121 -8.17 -3.03 -3.25
N VAL A 122 -7.54 -3.66 -2.25
CA VAL A 122 -6.61 -3.00 -1.34
C VAL A 122 -5.39 -2.45 -2.09
N VAL A 123 -4.79 -3.24 -2.99
CA VAL A 123 -3.66 -2.80 -3.80
C VAL A 123 -4.05 -1.62 -4.69
N MET A 124 -5.24 -1.65 -5.29
CA MET A 124 -5.72 -0.56 -6.15
C MET A 124 -6.01 0.71 -5.37
N VAL A 125 -6.62 0.62 -4.18
CA VAL A 125 -6.86 1.79 -3.33
C VAL A 125 -5.54 2.43 -2.89
N ALA A 126 -4.60 1.63 -2.42
CA ALA A 126 -3.28 2.11 -2.03
C ALA A 126 -2.52 2.74 -3.21
N TRP A 127 -2.61 2.14 -4.40
CA TRP A 127 -2.05 2.71 -5.63
C TRP A 127 -2.69 4.06 -5.97
N CYS A 128 -4.01 4.18 -5.88
CA CYS A 128 -4.71 5.44 -6.14
C CYS A 128 -4.28 6.55 -5.17
N LEU A 129 -4.12 6.24 -3.88
CA LEU A 129 -3.62 7.19 -2.88
C LEU A 129 -2.21 7.68 -3.23
N TRP A 130 -1.32 6.76 -3.55
CA TRP A 130 0.05 7.08 -3.96
C TRP A 130 0.11 7.87 -5.26
N PHE A 131 -0.66 7.48 -6.26
CA PHE A 131 -0.76 8.18 -7.54
C PHE A 131 -1.26 9.62 -7.34
N ASN A 132 -2.34 9.80 -6.57
CA ASN A 132 -2.90 11.14 -6.30
C ASN A 132 -1.92 12.03 -5.52
N ARG A 133 -1.17 11.45 -4.58
CA ARG A 133 -0.08 12.18 -3.89
C ARG A 133 0.97 12.68 -4.87
N ASN A 134 1.35 11.87 -5.86
CA ASN A 134 2.33 12.27 -6.88
C ASN A 134 1.77 13.34 -7.80
N GLU A 135 0.51 13.23 -8.24
CA GLU A 135 -0.17 14.25 -9.04
C GLU A 135 -0.28 15.58 -8.27
N ALA A 136 -0.56 15.54 -6.97
CA ALA A 136 -0.62 16.73 -6.13
C ALA A 136 0.71 17.50 -6.12
N ARG A 137 1.83 16.79 -6.04
CA ARG A 137 3.18 17.40 -6.11
C ARG A 137 3.48 18.06 -7.44
N LEU A 138 2.83 17.63 -8.51
CA LEU A 138 2.95 18.21 -9.85
C LEU A 138 1.91 19.32 -10.11
N GLY A 139 1.14 19.72 -9.08
CA GLY A 139 0.05 20.70 -9.23
C GLY A 139 -1.15 20.18 -10.01
N LYS A 140 -1.27 18.86 -10.19
CA LYS A 140 -2.32 18.19 -10.98
C LYS A 140 -3.31 17.39 -10.11
N ALA A 141 -3.35 17.68 -8.80
CA ALA A 141 -4.23 16.95 -7.89
C ALA A 141 -5.67 16.94 -8.38
N ARG A 142 -6.26 15.74 -8.45
CA ARG A 142 -7.67 15.55 -8.78
C ARG A 142 -8.46 15.22 -7.52
N PRO A 143 -9.75 15.59 -7.45
CA PRO A 143 -10.62 15.13 -6.38
C PRO A 143 -10.59 13.60 -6.29
N LEU A 144 -10.29 13.08 -5.11
CA LEU A 144 -10.11 11.64 -4.87
C LEU A 144 -11.34 10.81 -5.26
N GLY A 145 -12.56 11.37 -5.19
CA GLY A 145 -13.79 10.71 -5.64
C GLY A 145 -13.82 10.35 -7.12
N LEU A 146 -13.11 11.08 -7.98
CA LEU A 146 -13.03 10.79 -9.43
C LEU A 146 -12.09 9.61 -9.75
N LEU A 147 -11.20 9.24 -8.84
CA LEU A 147 -10.30 8.09 -9.02
C LEU A 147 -11.05 6.74 -8.92
N PHE A 148 -12.14 6.70 -8.16
CA PHE A 148 -12.98 5.51 -8.04
C PHE A 148 -13.92 5.28 -9.23
N CYS A 149 -14.33 6.35 -9.93
CA CYS A 149 -15.27 6.23 -11.07
C CYS A 149 -14.65 5.62 -12.33
N ARG A 150 -13.33 5.60 -12.48
CA ARG A 150 -12.67 5.05 -13.68
C ARG A 150 -12.49 3.53 -13.68
N ARG A 151 -13.00 2.83 -12.67
CA ARG A 151 -12.91 1.35 -12.60
C ARG A 151 -13.85 0.63 -13.55
N HIS A 152 -14.84 1.34 -14.13
CA HIS A 152 -15.82 0.77 -15.04
C HIS A 152 -15.66 1.17 -16.51
N ASP A 153 -14.71 2.02 -16.86
CA ASP A 153 -14.59 2.59 -18.21
C ASP A 153 -13.31 2.18 -18.95
N THR A 154 -12.72 1.03 -18.65
CA THR A 154 -11.66 0.47 -19.50
C THR A 154 -11.99 -0.98 -19.84
N CYS A 155 -12.83 -1.14 -20.84
CA CYS A 155 -12.71 -2.28 -21.77
C CYS A 155 -11.51 -2.02 -22.68
#